data_bd1fe7ce6a41a2fa5da97480ebaa72c8
#
_entry.id   bd1fe7ce6a41a2fa5da97480ebaa72c8
#
_cell.length_a   1.000
_cell.length_b   1.000
_cell.length_c   1.000
_cell.angle_alpha   90.00
_cell.angle_beta   90.00
_cell.angle_gamma   90.00
#
_symmetry.space_group_name_H-M   'P 1'
#
loop_
_entity.id
_entity.type
_entity.pdbx_description
1 polymer ?
#
loop_
_entity_poly.entity_id
_entity_poly.type
_entity_poly.pdbx_seq_one_letter_code
_entity_poly.pdbx_strand_id
1 'polypeptide(L)'
;QLPIIDWQFNRIAVKIGSNVLTRKDGTLDITRMSALVDQVAKLHRKGVEVVLISSGAVASGRSEIKASKKLDPVSARQLYSAVGQAKLINRYYELFREHGMTCGQVLTTKENFGSRTHYLNQKHCMEVMLENKVIPIVNENDTISVTELMFTDNDELSGLIATMMGMDALIILSNIDGIYNGNPSDPSSTVIREIDGSKEDLSEYVQTSKSSFGRGGMLTKCSIAQKVADEGITVIIANGKKDNILVDLLAKDSRTVCTRFIPSNKPVSSVKKWIAHSEGFAKGEIHINRGAEEALLGPKATSILLVGVTRIIGDFEKDDIVK
;
A
#
# COMPACT_ATOMS: atom_id res chain seq x y z
N GLN A 1 -30.00 -21.20 -7.86
CA GLN A 1 -28.53 -21.06 -8.02
C GLN A 1 -28.24 -19.58 -8.10
N LEU A 2 -27.47 -19.05 -7.13
CA LEU A 2 -26.93 -17.70 -7.22
C LEU A 2 -25.97 -17.64 -8.42
N PRO A 3 -25.98 -16.58 -9.23
CA PRO A 3 -25.09 -16.47 -10.36
C PRO A 3 -23.63 -16.61 -9.87
N ILE A 4 -22.83 -17.40 -10.58
CA ILE A 4 -21.40 -17.50 -10.33
C ILE A 4 -20.82 -16.14 -10.69
N ILE A 5 -20.50 -15.33 -9.67
CA ILE A 5 -19.82 -14.07 -9.89
C ILE A 5 -18.38 -14.42 -10.23
N ASP A 6 -17.99 -14.12 -11.46
CA ASP A 6 -16.64 -14.30 -11.95
C ASP A 6 -15.83 -13.06 -11.53
N TRP A 7 -14.80 -13.27 -10.67
CA TRP A 7 -13.98 -12.17 -10.15
C TRP A 7 -12.86 -11.83 -11.14
N GLN A 8 -12.53 -10.54 -11.23
CA GLN A 8 -11.43 -10.08 -12.09
C GLN A 8 -10.05 -10.49 -11.56
N PHE A 9 -9.92 -10.66 -10.24
CA PHE A 9 -8.64 -10.87 -9.56
C PHE A 9 -8.74 -12.00 -8.55
N ASN A 10 -7.66 -12.77 -8.41
CA ASN A 10 -7.56 -13.89 -7.47
C ASN A 10 -6.83 -13.53 -6.19
N ARG A 11 -5.88 -12.59 -6.25
CA ARG A 11 -5.07 -12.14 -5.12
C ARG A 11 -4.99 -10.63 -5.10
N ILE A 12 -5.46 -10.01 -4.04
CA ILE A 12 -5.54 -8.55 -3.92
C ILE A 12 -4.94 -8.04 -2.60
N ALA A 13 -4.35 -6.86 -2.67
CA ALA A 13 -4.05 -6.04 -1.52
C ALA A 13 -5.07 -4.90 -1.43
N VAL A 14 -5.61 -4.66 -0.24
CA VAL A 14 -6.58 -3.59 0.02
C VAL A 14 -6.00 -2.66 1.07
N LYS A 15 -5.73 -1.43 0.71
CA LYS A 15 -5.32 -0.37 1.63
C LYS A 15 -6.54 0.42 2.07
N ILE A 16 -6.74 0.50 3.37
CA ILE A 16 -7.83 1.25 3.98
C ILE A 16 -7.26 2.47 4.68
N GLY A 17 -7.55 3.65 4.14
CA GLY A 17 -7.08 4.92 4.67
C GLY A 17 -7.72 5.29 6.01
N SER A 18 -7.03 6.09 6.81
CA SER A 18 -7.56 6.58 8.10
C SER A 18 -8.87 7.34 7.94
N ASN A 19 -9.02 8.13 6.88
CA ASN A 19 -10.25 8.87 6.58
C ASN A 19 -11.45 7.97 6.25
N VAL A 20 -11.23 6.70 5.92
CA VAL A 20 -12.29 5.70 5.73
C VAL A 20 -12.72 5.09 7.06
N LEU A 21 -11.75 4.83 7.95
CA LEU A 21 -11.95 4.14 9.23
C LEU A 21 -12.22 5.03 10.42
N THR A 22 -12.07 6.35 10.29
CA THR A 22 -12.28 7.28 11.39
C THR A 22 -13.44 8.21 11.12
N ARG A 23 -14.19 8.52 12.17
CA ARG A 23 -15.24 9.54 12.18
C ARG A 23 -14.64 10.93 12.31
N LYS A 24 -15.48 11.97 12.13
CA LYS A 24 -15.06 13.37 12.25
C LYS A 24 -14.49 13.71 13.64
N ASP A 25 -14.94 13.04 14.69
CA ASP A 25 -14.46 13.19 16.07
C ASP A 25 -13.15 12.44 16.36
N GLY A 26 -12.58 11.77 15.34
CA GLY A 26 -11.34 11.01 15.46
C GLY A 26 -11.50 9.59 16.03
N THR A 27 -12.72 9.16 16.32
CA THR A 27 -12.99 7.79 16.78
C THR A 27 -13.05 6.80 15.61
N LEU A 28 -12.82 5.52 15.92
CA LEU A 28 -12.90 4.45 14.93
C LEU A 28 -14.35 4.24 14.46
N ASP A 29 -14.59 4.24 13.17
CA ASP A 29 -15.88 3.96 12.55
C ASP A 29 -16.08 2.43 12.44
N ILE A 30 -16.62 1.85 13.50
CA ILE A 30 -16.81 0.40 13.59
C ILE A 30 -17.85 -0.10 12.57
N THR A 31 -18.87 0.69 12.28
CA THR A 31 -19.88 0.35 11.27
C THR A 31 -19.23 0.22 9.87
N ARG A 32 -18.37 1.16 9.51
CA ARG A 32 -17.62 1.10 8.26
C ARG A 32 -16.64 -0.07 8.24
N MET A 33 -15.94 -0.28 9.32
CA MET A 33 -15.01 -1.39 9.48
C MET A 33 -15.71 -2.74 9.34
N SER A 34 -16.87 -2.90 9.99
CA SER A 34 -17.71 -4.09 9.86
C SER A 34 -18.18 -4.32 8.42
N ALA A 35 -18.65 -3.28 7.75
CA ALA A 35 -19.08 -3.36 6.35
C ALA A 35 -17.93 -3.80 5.40
N LEU A 36 -16.72 -3.29 5.61
CA LEU A 36 -15.55 -3.70 4.82
C LEU A 36 -15.12 -5.14 5.12
N VAL A 37 -15.14 -5.55 6.38
CA VAL A 37 -14.89 -6.94 6.78
C VAL A 37 -15.88 -7.90 6.14
N ASP A 38 -17.17 -7.57 6.12
CA ASP A 38 -18.22 -8.37 5.45
C ASP A 38 -17.89 -8.58 3.96
N GLN A 39 -17.43 -7.53 3.28
CA GLN A 39 -17.05 -7.61 1.87
C GLN A 39 -15.81 -8.49 1.66
N VAL A 40 -14.78 -8.30 2.48
CA VAL A 40 -13.57 -9.14 2.45
C VAL A 40 -13.92 -10.61 2.72
N ALA A 41 -14.79 -10.87 3.70
CA ALA A 41 -15.26 -12.23 4.00
C ALA A 41 -15.99 -12.86 2.82
N LYS A 42 -16.81 -12.09 2.11
CA LYS A 42 -17.52 -12.55 0.90
C LYS A 42 -16.54 -12.92 -0.21
N LEU A 43 -15.54 -12.10 -0.47
CA LEU A 43 -14.49 -12.37 -1.45
C LEU A 43 -13.66 -13.60 -1.06
N HIS A 44 -13.25 -13.69 0.19
CA HIS A 44 -12.45 -14.79 0.72
C HIS A 44 -13.17 -16.15 0.61
N ARG A 45 -14.48 -16.20 0.90
CA ARG A 45 -15.30 -17.42 0.70
C ARG A 45 -15.35 -17.87 -0.75
N LYS A 46 -15.15 -16.97 -1.68
CA LYS A 46 -15.12 -17.22 -3.12
C LYS A 46 -13.72 -17.51 -3.66
N GLY A 47 -12.75 -17.66 -2.78
CA GLY A 47 -11.38 -18.04 -3.13
C GLY A 47 -10.45 -16.89 -3.46
N VAL A 48 -10.86 -15.63 -3.28
CA VAL A 48 -9.96 -14.48 -3.43
C VAL A 48 -9.06 -14.36 -2.21
N GLU A 49 -7.75 -14.37 -2.41
CA GLU A 49 -6.78 -14.09 -1.36
C GLU A 49 -6.69 -12.59 -1.12
N VAL A 50 -6.85 -12.16 0.12
CA VAL A 50 -6.88 -10.74 0.51
C VAL A 50 -5.83 -10.46 1.57
N VAL A 51 -5.02 -9.44 1.33
CA VAL A 51 -4.14 -8.82 2.34
C VAL A 51 -4.67 -7.42 2.61
N LEU A 52 -4.91 -7.08 3.88
CA LEU A 52 -5.34 -5.75 4.29
C LEU A 52 -4.15 -4.93 4.77
N ILE A 53 -4.04 -3.70 4.31
CA ILE A 53 -3.13 -2.70 4.87
C ILE A 53 -4.01 -1.64 5.54
N SER A 54 -4.04 -1.63 6.87
CA SER A 54 -5.01 -0.85 7.62
C SER A 54 -4.37 0.32 8.36
N SER A 55 -4.89 1.50 8.12
CA SER A 55 -4.67 2.68 8.95
C SER A 55 -5.60 2.67 10.18
N GLY A 56 -5.50 3.68 11.03
CA GLY A 56 -6.43 3.93 12.12
C GLY A 56 -5.88 3.63 13.52
N ALA A 57 -4.67 3.08 13.66
CA ALA A 57 -4.09 2.76 14.97
C ALA A 57 -3.88 4.01 15.84
N VAL A 58 -3.28 5.05 15.31
CA VAL A 58 -3.04 6.32 16.05
C VAL A 58 -4.36 6.97 16.47
N ALA A 59 -5.34 7.02 15.57
CA ALA A 59 -6.67 7.57 15.86
C ALA A 59 -7.37 6.76 16.96
N SER A 60 -7.32 5.42 16.90
CA SER A 60 -7.86 4.54 17.93
C SER A 60 -7.22 4.78 19.29
N GLY A 61 -5.91 4.93 19.35
CA GLY A 61 -5.20 5.19 20.60
C GLY A 61 -5.50 6.57 21.17
N ARG A 62 -5.59 7.59 20.31
CA ARG A 62 -5.95 8.95 20.74
C ARG A 62 -7.34 9.03 21.36
N SER A 63 -8.27 8.18 20.95
CA SER A 63 -9.61 8.10 21.55
C SER A 63 -9.63 7.35 22.89
N GLU A 64 -8.64 6.49 23.17
CA GLU A 64 -8.57 5.68 24.40
C GLU A 64 -7.91 6.40 25.55
N ILE A 65 -6.85 7.16 25.29
CA ILE A 65 -6.08 7.82 26.34
C ILE A 65 -5.83 9.28 26.02
N LYS A 66 -5.73 10.08 27.09
CA LYS A 66 -5.23 11.45 27.02
C LYS A 66 -3.83 11.47 27.61
N ALA A 67 -2.87 11.99 26.86
CA ALA A 67 -1.52 12.19 27.39
C ALA A 67 -1.55 13.16 28.59
N SER A 68 -0.80 12.82 29.64
CA SER A 68 -0.70 13.68 30.86
C SER A 68 0.02 15.00 30.62
N LYS A 69 0.84 15.05 29.57
CA LYS A 69 1.60 16.23 29.14
C LYS A 69 1.53 16.35 27.62
N LYS A 70 1.81 17.57 27.12
CA LYS A 70 1.98 17.78 25.69
C LYS A 70 3.18 16.98 25.21
N LEU A 71 2.94 16.11 24.23
CA LEU A 71 3.97 15.28 23.61
C LEU A 71 4.45 15.91 22.30
N ASP A 72 5.71 15.66 21.97
CA ASP A 72 6.19 15.89 20.61
C ASP A 72 5.50 14.92 19.62
N PRO A 73 5.53 15.21 18.31
CA PRO A 73 4.80 14.40 17.31
C PRO A 73 5.22 12.93 17.28
N VAL A 74 6.50 12.63 17.48
CA VAL A 74 7.01 11.24 17.45
C VAL A 74 6.51 10.48 18.68
N SER A 75 6.71 11.02 19.86
CA SER A 75 6.24 10.41 21.13
C SER A 75 4.73 10.22 21.13
N ALA A 76 3.97 11.20 20.62
CA ALA A 76 2.52 11.11 20.49
C ALA A 76 2.11 9.94 19.56
N ARG A 77 2.77 9.83 18.41
CA ARG A 77 2.52 8.74 17.46
C ARG A 77 2.85 7.38 18.07
N GLN A 78 4.01 7.25 18.74
CA GLN A 78 4.40 6.00 19.41
C GLN A 78 3.39 5.59 20.49
N LEU A 79 3.02 6.51 21.37
CA LEU A 79 2.07 6.22 22.45
C LEU A 79 0.71 5.82 21.92
N TYR A 80 0.14 6.61 21.02
CA TYR A 80 -1.20 6.36 20.51
C TYR A 80 -1.26 5.13 19.61
N SER A 81 -0.21 4.84 18.83
CA SER A 81 -0.16 3.62 18.03
C SER A 81 0.01 2.37 18.88
N ALA A 82 0.78 2.43 19.95
CA ALA A 82 0.93 1.30 20.86
C ALA A 82 -0.40 0.86 21.47
N VAL A 83 -1.21 1.80 21.93
CA VAL A 83 -2.55 1.53 22.48
C VAL A 83 -3.54 1.23 21.36
N GLY A 84 -3.54 2.04 20.32
CA GLY A 84 -4.53 1.96 19.24
C GLY A 84 -4.35 0.75 18.33
N GLN A 85 -3.13 0.27 18.10
CA GLN A 85 -2.89 -0.92 17.31
C GLN A 85 -3.49 -2.17 17.97
N ALA A 86 -3.37 -2.31 19.27
CA ALA A 86 -4.00 -3.40 20.01
C ALA A 86 -5.53 -3.38 19.86
N LYS A 87 -6.12 -2.20 19.99
CA LYS A 87 -7.58 -2.01 19.81
C LYS A 87 -8.02 -2.30 18.38
N LEU A 88 -7.28 -1.79 17.39
CA LEU A 88 -7.59 -1.97 15.97
C LEU A 88 -7.55 -3.45 15.58
N ILE A 89 -6.48 -4.15 15.90
CA ILE A 89 -6.33 -5.56 15.55
C ILE A 89 -7.33 -6.46 16.27
N ASN A 90 -7.62 -6.16 17.54
CA ASN A 90 -8.66 -6.90 18.28
C ASN A 90 -10.03 -6.74 17.61
N ARG A 91 -10.36 -5.54 17.14
CA ARG A 91 -11.62 -5.29 16.45
C ARG A 91 -11.71 -6.06 15.13
N TYR A 92 -10.64 -6.08 14.33
CA TYR A 92 -10.58 -6.92 13.12
C TYR A 92 -10.75 -8.42 13.47
N TYR A 93 -10.05 -8.88 14.49
CA TYR A 93 -10.13 -10.26 14.93
C TYR A 93 -11.57 -10.66 15.30
N GLU A 94 -12.26 -9.85 16.08
CA GLU A 94 -13.67 -10.09 16.47
C GLU A 94 -14.59 -10.12 15.25
N LEU A 95 -14.46 -9.14 14.35
CA LEU A 95 -15.32 -9.04 13.16
C LEU A 95 -15.09 -10.21 12.18
N PHE A 96 -13.86 -10.61 11.92
CA PHE A 96 -13.59 -11.78 11.07
C PHE A 96 -14.04 -13.09 11.71
N ARG A 97 -13.93 -13.20 13.04
CA ARG A 97 -14.38 -14.37 13.78
C ARG A 97 -15.89 -14.61 13.61
N GLU A 98 -16.71 -13.58 13.53
CA GLU A 98 -18.15 -13.70 13.25
C GLU A 98 -18.42 -14.38 11.90
N HIS A 99 -17.51 -14.28 10.95
CA HIS A 99 -17.54 -14.96 9.66
C HIS A 99 -16.88 -16.35 9.67
N GLY A 100 -16.39 -16.82 10.82
CA GLY A 100 -15.61 -18.06 10.91
C GLY A 100 -14.24 -17.97 10.27
N MET A 101 -13.68 -16.75 10.15
CA MET A 101 -12.38 -16.48 9.53
C MET A 101 -11.36 -16.03 10.56
N THR A 102 -10.10 -16.34 10.29
CA THR A 102 -8.97 -15.92 11.12
C THR A 102 -8.17 -14.85 10.39
N CYS A 103 -7.80 -13.80 11.11
CA CYS A 103 -6.82 -12.82 10.64
C CYS A 103 -5.57 -12.87 11.51
N GLY A 104 -4.45 -12.36 10.98
CA GLY A 104 -3.19 -12.26 11.69
C GLY A 104 -2.55 -10.90 11.50
N GLN A 105 -1.90 -10.38 12.54
CA GLN A 105 -1.20 -9.10 12.50
C GLN A 105 0.19 -9.25 11.90
N VAL A 106 0.53 -8.35 10.98
CA VAL A 106 1.89 -8.18 10.46
C VAL A 106 2.30 -6.73 10.67
N LEU A 107 3.27 -6.50 11.56
CA LEU A 107 3.86 -5.19 11.76
C LEU A 107 5.23 -5.13 11.09
N THR A 108 5.46 -4.06 10.35
CA THR A 108 6.68 -3.88 9.58
C THR A 108 7.20 -2.44 9.67
N THR A 109 8.46 -2.26 9.32
CA THR A 109 9.08 -0.94 9.22
C THR A 109 9.71 -0.76 7.85
N LYS A 110 10.04 0.47 7.50
CA LYS A 110 10.74 0.79 6.27
C LYS A 110 12.07 0.02 6.15
N GLU A 111 12.83 -0.09 7.23
CA GLU A 111 14.08 -0.87 7.29
C GLU A 111 13.90 -2.35 6.91
N ASN A 112 12.76 -2.95 7.29
CA ASN A 112 12.50 -4.35 6.97
C ASN A 112 12.40 -4.61 5.46
N PHE A 113 12.00 -3.62 4.68
CA PHE A 113 12.00 -3.70 3.20
C PHE A 113 13.38 -3.47 2.60
N GLY A 114 14.23 -2.70 3.26
CA GLY A 114 15.62 -2.45 2.83
C GLY A 114 16.55 -3.65 2.98
N SER A 115 16.27 -4.55 3.91
CA SER A 115 17.02 -5.78 4.12
C SER A 115 16.42 -6.92 3.29
N ARG A 116 17.22 -7.53 2.40
CA ARG A 116 16.74 -8.65 1.57
C ARG A 116 16.27 -9.83 2.42
N THR A 117 16.96 -10.13 3.50
CA THR A 117 16.58 -11.21 4.43
C THR A 117 15.24 -10.94 5.10
N HIS A 118 15.05 -9.74 5.66
CA HIS A 118 13.79 -9.37 6.29
C HIS A 118 12.64 -9.32 5.26
N TYR A 119 12.91 -8.81 4.06
CA TYR A 119 11.94 -8.78 2.97
C TYR A 119 11.44 -10.19 2.63
N LEU A 120 12.36 -11.15 2.44
CA LEU A 120 11.99 -12.53 2.12
C LEU A 120 11.30 -13.23 3.30
N ASN A 121 11.70 -12.96 4.54
CA ASN A 121 11.03 -13.52 5.72
C ASN A 121 9.59 -13.03 5.86
N GLN A 122 9.34 -11.74 5.64
CA GLN A 122 7.98 -11.17 5.63
C GLN A 122 7.14 -11.81 4.54
N LYS A 123 7.68 -11.89 3.32
CA LYS A 123 7.01 -12.52 2.19
C LYS A 123 6.62 -13.96 2.51
N HIS A 124 7.56 -14.74 3.02
CA HIS A 124 7.32 -16.14 3.39
C HIS A 124 6.25 -16.27 4.47
N CYS A 125 6.32 -15.46 5.52
CA CYS A 125 5.30 -15.47 6.58
C CYS A 125 3.90 -15.20 6.02
N MET A 126 3.75 -14.20 5.18
CA MET A 126 2.45 -13.86 4.59
C MET A 126 1.96 -14.90 3.59
N GLU A 127 2.86 -15.54 2.83
CA GLU A 127 2.49 -16.68 1.97
C GLU A 127 1.94 -17.85 2.81
N VAL A 128 2.61 -18.20 3.90
CA VAL A 128 2.14 -19.26 4.82
C VAL A 128 0.79 -18.89 5.44
N MET A 129 0.57 -17.63 5.78
CA MET A 129 -0.73 -17.17 6.28
C MET A 129 -1.83 -17.39 5.23
N LEU A 130 -1.60 -16.96 3.98
CA LEU A 130 -2.56 -17.13 2.89
C LEU A 130 -2.85 -18.59 2.57
N GLU A 131 -1.83 -19.45 2.55
CA GLU A 131 -1.97 -20.90 2.37
C GLU A 131 -2.86 -21.53 3.45
N ASN A 132 -2.80 -21.01 4.68
CA ASN A 132 -3.61 -21.46 5.81
C ASN A 132 -4.94 -20.70 5.97
N LYS A 133 -5.35 -19.94 4.96
CA LYS A 133 -6.59 -19.16 4.95
C LYS A 133 -6.67 -18.10 6.06
N VAL A 134 -5.52 -17.63 6.53
CA VAL A 134 -5.40 -16.51 7.47
C VAL A 134 -5.27 -15.21 6.68
N ILE A 135 -6.08 -14.22 7.02
CA ILE A 135 -6.07 -12.92 6.36
C ILE A 135 -5.01 -12.04 7.04
N PRO A 136 -3.91 -11.69 6.34
CA PRO A 136 -2.91 -10.79 6.90
C PRO A 136 -3.47 -9.37 7.02
N ILE A 137 -3.27 -8.74 8.18
CA ILE A 137 -3.55 -7.32 8.42
C ILE A 137 -2.22 -6.65 8.71
N VAL A 138 -1.79 -5.85 7.76
CA VAL A 138 -0.48 -5.21 7.75
C VAL A 138 -0.60 -3.76 8.22
N ASN A 139 0.32 -3.33 9.05
CA ASN A 139 0.51 -1.92 9.39
C ASN A 139 1.98 -1.64 9.68
N GLU A 140 2.36 -0.37 9.69
CA GLU A 140 3.67 0.06 10.15
C GLU A 140 3.80 -0.18 11.66
N ASN A 141 4.99 -0.59 12.10
CA ASN A 141 5.32 -0.65 13.52
C ASN A 141 5.73 0.75 14.03
N ASP A 142 4.74 1.58 14.28
CA ASP A 142 4.92 2.96 14.72
C ASP A 142 5.61 3.08 16.09
N THR A 143 5.71 2.01 16.86
CA THR A 143 6.36 2.03 18.18
C THR A 143 7.87 2.09 18.09
N ILE A 144 8.45 1.59 17.00
CA ILE A 144 9.90 1.56 16.78
C ILE A 144 10.33 2.39 15.57
N SER A 145 9.41 2.84 14.73
CA SER A 145 9.71 3.71 13.60
C SER A 145 10.02 5.12 14.09
N VAL A 146 11.18 5.65 13.70
CA VAL A 146 11.58 7.04 13.92
C VAL A 146 11.36 7.87 12.66
N THR A 147 11.40 9.20 12.80
CA THR A 147 10.95 10.16 11.76
C THR A 147 11.56 9.94 10.38
N GLU A 148 12.84 9.58 10.31
CA GLU A 148 13.58 9.39 9.06
C GLU A 148 13.31 8.03 8.39
N LEU A 149 12.84 7.08 9.17
CA LEU A 149 12.61 5.68 8.75
C LEU A 149 11.11 5.34 8.69
N MET A 150 10.23 6.34 8.82
CA MET A 150 8.79 6.15 8.72
C MET A 150 8.34 6.13 7.27
N PHE A 151 7.33 5.33 6.99
CA PHE A 151 6.58 5.51 5.77
C PHE A 151 5.90 6.88 5.75
N THR A 152 5.90 7.53 4.60
CA THR A 152 5.20 8.81 4.42
C THR A 152 3.71 8.66 4.72
N ASP A 153 3.15 7.55 4.26
CA ASP A 153 1.82 7.06 4.59
C ASP A 153 1.70 5.55 4.30
N ASN A 154 0.55 4.96 4.62
CA ASN A 154 0.30 3.56 4.32
C ASN A 154 0.09 3.28 2.82
N ASP A 155 0.00 4.28 1.96
CA ASP A 155 -0.05 4.08 0.51
C ASP A 155 1.30 3.54 0.02
N GLU A 156 2.42 4.11 0.48
CA GLU A 156 3.76 3.60 0.19
C GLU A 156 3.91 2.15 0.67
N LEU A 157 3.53 1.86 1.90
CA LEU A 157 3.53 0.50 2.46
C LEU A 157 2.68 -0.45 1.62
N SER A 158 1.49 -0.02 1.19
CA SER A 158 0.59 -0.83 0.37
C SER A 158 1.19 -1.19 -0.99
N GLY A 159 1.91 -0.27 -1.61
CA GLY A 159 2.63 -0.51 -2.86
C GLY A 159 3.74 -1.56 -2.68
N LEU A 160 4.52 -1.45 -1.61
CA LEU A 160 5.56 -2.43 -1.26
C LEU A 160 4.99 -3.82 -1.02
N ILE A 161 3.90 -3.93 -0.28
CA ILE A 161 3.21 -5.21 -0.02
C ILE A 161 2.66 -5.81 -1.32
N ALA A 162 1.98 -5.01 -2.15
CA ALA A 162 1.43 -5.48 -3.42
C ALA A 162 2.54 -6.06 -4.33
N THR A 163 3.66 -5.38 -4.42
CA THR A 163 4.82 -5.82 -5.20
C THR A 163 5.48 -7.06 -4.61
N MET A 164 5.72 -7.06 -3.29
CA MET A 164 6.35 -8.19 -2.58
C MET A 164 5.55 -9.48 -2.74
N MET A 165 4.24 -9.40 -2.64
CA MET A 165 3.34 -10.55 -2.68
C MET A 165 2.88 -10.92 -4.09
N GLY A 166 3.26 -10.17 -5.12
CA GLY A 166 2.82 -10.42 -6.50
C GLY A 166 1.31 -10.39 -6.65
N MET A 167 0.68 -9.33 -6.16
CA MET A 167 -0.77 -9.16 -6.24
C MET A 167 -1.25 -8.97 -7.67
N ASP A 168 -2.46 -9.42 -7.99
CA ASP A 168 -3.12 -9.11 -9.25
C ASP A 168 -3.60 -7.65 -9.27
N ALA A 169 -4.03 -7.16 -8.13
CA ALA A 169 -4.46 -5.79 -7.95
C ALA A 169 -4.14 -5.23 -6.57
N LEU A 170 -3.90 -3.91 -6.52
CA LEU A 170 -3.87 -3.09 -5.33
C LEU A 170 -5.09 -2.16 -5.35
N ILE A 171 -5.92 -2.23 -4.32
CA ILE A 171 -7.08 -1.35 -4.17
C ILE A 171 -6.79 -0.37 -3.03
N ILE A 172 -6.74 0.91 -3.36
CA ILE A 172 -6.54 1.99 -2.40
C ILE A 172 -7.90 2.63 -2.12
N LEU A 173 -8.44 2.36 -0.94
CA LEU A 173 -9.69 2.96 -0.48
C LEU A 173 -9.42 4.30 0.21
N SER A 174 -10.05 5.33 -0.28
CA SER A 174 -10.01 6.69 0.26
C SER A 174 -11.43 7.22 0.50
N ASN A 175 -11.55 8.48 0.90
CA ASN A 175 -12.83 9.15 1.12
C ASN A 175 -13.38 9.86 -0.13
N ILE A 176 -12.76 9.67 -1.28
CA ILE A 176 -13.20 10.20 -2.59
C ILE A 176 -13.30 9.09 -3.63
N ASP A 177 -14.05 9.33 -4.68
CA ASP A 177 -14.37 8.32 -5.71
C ASP A 177 -13.18 7.90 -6.58
N GLY A 178 -12.13 8.69 -6.60
CA GLY A 178 -10.94 8.47 -7.41
C GLY A 178 -10.16 9.76 -7.63
N ILE A 179 -9.40 9.81 -8.70
CA ILE A 179 -8.66 11.00 -9.13
C ILE A 179 -9.58 11.81 -10.04
N TYR A 180 -9.75 13.11 -9.71
CA TYR A 180 -10.57 14.03 -10.48
C TYR A 180 -9.73 14.82 -11.47
N ASN A 181 -10.35 15.21 -12.58
CA ASN A 181 -9.74 16.09 -13.58
C ASN A 181 -9.71 17.58 -13.14
N GLY A 182 -10.17 17.88 -11.94
CA GLY A 182 -10.20 19.20 -11.33
C GLY A 182 -10.41 19.10 -9.82
N ASN A 183 -10.88 20.20 -9.20
CA ASN A 183 -11.24 20.19 -7.80
C ASN A 183 -12.47 19.29 -7.56
N PRO A 184 -12.40 18.27 -6.69
CA PRO A 184 -13.54 17.40 -6.38
C PRO A 184 -14.78 18.14 -5.86
N SER A 185 -14.61 19.33 -5.28
CA SER A 185 -15.72 20.17 -4.82
C SER A 185 -16.40 20.95 -5.95
N ASP A 186 -15.83 20.98 -7.16
CA ASP A 186 -16.40 21.61 -8.33
C ASP A 186 -17.35 20.61 -9.01
N PRO A 187 -18.65 20.96 -9.17
CA PRO A 187 -19.62 20.09 -9.84
C PRO A 187 -19.26 19.73 -11.30
N SER A 188 -18.41 20.53 -11.96
CA SER A 188 -17.93 20.27 -13.32
C SER A 188 -16.80 19.24 -13.37
N SER A 189 -16.16 18.96 -12.24
CA SER A 189 -15.08 17.96 -12.16
C SER A 189 -15.64 16.55 -12.19
N THR A 190 -14.97 15.68 -12.95
CA THR A 190 -15.31 14.27 -13.07
C THR A 190 -14.14 13.38 -12.70
N VAL A 191 -14.45 12.15 -12.28
CA VAL A 191 -13.42 11.15 -11.99
C VAL A 191 -12.79 10.66 -13.28
N ILE A 192 -11.45 10.65 -13.30
CA ILE A 192 -10.67 10.04 -14.38
C ILE A 192 -10.76 8.53 -14.18
N ARG A 193 -11.40 7.85 -15.14
CA ARG A 193 -11.72 6.42 -15.00
C ARG A 193 -10.52 5.50 -15.20
N GLU A 194 -9.63 5.86 -16.12
CA GLU A 194 -8.44 5.09 -16.46
C GLU A 194 -7.24 6.00 -16.64
N ILE A 195 -6.09 5.57 -16.18
CA ILE A 195 -4.79 6.21 -16.37
C ILE A 195 -3.82 5.19 -16.95
N ASP A 196 -3.27 5.51 -18.12
CA ASP A 196 -2.22 4.74 -18.77
C ASP A 196 -0.91 5.54 -18.73
N GLY A 197 -0.07 5.26 -17.74
CA GLY A 197 1.19 5.99 -17.52
C GLY A 197 2.20 5.90 -18.66
N SER A 198 2.00 4.99 -19.63
CA SER A 198 2.82 4.94 -20.84
C SER A 198 2.45 6.03 -21.86
N LYS A 199 1.29 6.66 -21.70
CA LYS A 199 0.71 7.63 -22.65
C LYS A 199 0.47 9.01 -22.05
N GLU A 200 0.46 9.14 -20.73
CA GLU A 200 -0.02 10.33 -20.04
C GLU A 200 1.05 10.90 -19.10
N ASP A 201 1.20 12.22 -19.10
CA ASP A 201 2.00 12.92 -18.10
C ASP A 201 1.17 13.14 -16.83
N LEU A 202 1.47 12.39 -15.79
CA LEU A 202 0.78 12.49 -14.50
C LEU A 202 0.95 13.86 -13.81
N SER A 203 1.89 14.69 -14.26
CA SER A 203 2.14 16.01 -13.68
C SER A 203 0.95 16.95 -13.80
N GLU A 204 0.11 16.80 -14.84
CA GLU A 204 -1.11 17.58 -15.01
C GLU A 204 -2.15 17.25 -13.92
N TYR A 205 -2.35 15.97 -13.62
CA TYR A 205 -3.30 15.53 -12.57
C TYR A 205 -2.86 15.95 -11.18
N VAL A 206 -1.55 15.98 -10.99
CA VAL A 206 -0.89 16.36 -9.75
C VAL A 206 -1.04 17.85 -9.46
N GLN A 207 -0.93 18.72 -10.47
CA GLN A 207 -1.05 20.17 -10.29
C GLN A 207 -2.48 20.58 -9.91
N THR A 208 -3.47 19.95 -10.52
CA THR A 208 -4.89 20.23 -10.26
C THR A 208 -5.33 19.80 -8.85
N SER A 209 -4.72 18.76 -8.29
CA SER A 209 -5.04 18.24 -6.96
C SER A 209 -4.32 18.94 -5.81
N LYS A 210 -3.24 19.70 -6.08
CA LYS A 210 -2.49 20.44 -5.05
C LYS A 210 -3.33 21.50 -4.32
N SER A 211 -4.35 22.03 -4.95
CA SER A 211 -5.19 23.11 -4.40
C SER A 211 -6.28 22.61 -3.44
N SER A 212 -6.66 21.35 -3.47
CA SER A 212 -7.86 20.85 -2.78
C SER A 212 -7.63 19.88 -1.62
N PHE A 213 -6.49 19.22 -1.53
CA PHE A 213 -6.26 18.13 -0.57
C PHE A 213 -4.97 18.25 0.24
N GLY A 214 -4.66 19.34 0.84
CA GLY A 214 -3.51 19.42 1.74
C GLY A 214 -2.22 18.79 1.19
N ARG A 215 -1.09 19.28 1.58
CA ARG A 215 0.22 18.89 1.04
C ARG A 215 0.44 17.37 0.97
N GLY A 216 0.51 16.82 -0.22
CA GLY A 216 1.13 15.51 -0.49
C GLY A 216 0.21 14.31 -0.73
N GLY A 217 -1.02 14.28 -0.20
CA GLY A 217 -1.80 13.03 -0.17
C GLY A 217 -2.15 12.42 -1.55
N MET A 218 -2.71 13.21 -2.48
CA MET A 218 -3.10 12.69 -3.80
C MET A 218 -1.89 12.47 -4.72
N LEU A 219 -0.89 13.33 -4.62
CA LEU A 219 0.36 13.22 -5.36
C LEU A 219 1.08 11.90 -5.04
N THR A 220 1.19 11.59 -3.75
CA THR A 220 1.78 10.35 -3.25
C THR A 220 0.99 9.14 -3.74
N LYS A 221 -0.34 9.19 -3.67
CA LYS A 221 -1.20 8.11 -4.19
C LYS A 221 -0.99 7.85 -5.68
N CYS A 222 -0.97 8.90 -6.51
CA CYS A 222 -0.75 8.77 -7.94
C CYS A 222 0.64 8.20 -8.26
N SER A 223 1.68 8.70 -7.58
CA SER A 223 3.05 8.24 -7.77
C SER A 223 3.21 6.76 -7.42
N ILE A 224 2.69 6.36 -6.28
CA ILE A 224 2.72 4.95 -5.84
C ILE A 224 1.89 4.06 -6.77
N ALA A 225 0.68 4.49 -7.13
CA ALA A 225 -0.18 3.75 -8.04
C ALA A 225 0.48 3.53 -9.40
N GLN A 226 1.10 4.56 -9.98
CA GLN A 226 1.82 4.42 -11.25
C GLN A 226 3.02 3.48 -11.14
N LYS A 227 3.81 3.61 -10.08
CA LYS A 227 4.97 2.75 -9.84
C LYS A 227 4.59 1.27 -9.73
N VAL A 228 3.51 0.98 -9.04
CA VAL A 228 2.99 -0.39 -8.91
C VAL A 228 2.40 -0.90 -10.23
N ALA A 229 1.69 -0.04 -10.97
CA ALA A 229 1.16 -0.37 -12.29
C ALA A 229 2.28 -0.66 -13.30
N ASP A 230 3.38 0.07 -13.26
CA ASP A 230 4.56 -0.18 -14.10
C ASP A 230 5.19 -1.56 -13.88
N GLU A 231 4.93 -2.17 -12.73
CA GLU A 231 5.36 -3.52 -12.39
C GLU A 231 4.37 -4.62 -12.80
N GLY A 232 3.30 -4.28 -13.47
CA GLY A 232 2.30 -5.21 -13.99
C GLY A 232 1.15 -5.50 -13.06
N ILE A 233 0.91 -4.66 -12.05
CA ILE A 233 -0.18 -4.80 -11.08
C ILE A 233 -1.25 -3.74 -11.38
N THR A 234 -2.51 -4.15 -11.50
CA THR A 234 -3.62 -3.18 -11.60
C THR A 234 -3.77 -2.42 -10.29
N VAL A 235 -3.85 -1.09 -10.35
CA VAL A 235 -4.12 -0.28 -9.16
C VAL A 235 -5.45 0.45 -9.33
N ILE A 236 -6.28 0.37 -8.29
CA ILE A 236 -7.60 1.00 -8.25
C ILE A 236 -7.67 1.93 -7.06
N ILE A 237 -8.02 3.19 -7.30
CA ILE A 237 -8.35 4.16 -6.26
C ILE A 237 -9.86 4.36 -6.25
N ALA A 238 -10.49 4.13 -5.09
CA ALA A 238 -11.95 4.15 -4.95
C ALA A 238 -12.39 4.67 -3.57
N ASN A 239 -13.68 4.97 -3.46
CA ASN A 239 -14.28 5.47 -2.23
C ASN A 239 -14.65 4.33 -1.28
N GLY A 240 -13.88 4.16 -0.21
CA GLY A 240 -14.10 3.13 0.80
C GLY A 240 -15.36 3.34 1.65
N LYS A 241 -16.04 4.47 1.53
CA LYS A 241 -17.31 4.77 2.23
C LYS A 241 -18.55 4.34 1.45
N LYS A 242 -18.40 3.93 0.18
CA LYS A 242 -19.50 3.39 -0.60
C LYS A 242 -19.83 1.96 -0.17
N ASP A 243 -21.13 1.66 -0.13
CA ASP A 243 -21.61 0.32 0.17
C ASP A 243 -21.15 -0.68 -0.91
N ASN A 244 -20.79 -1.88 -0.50
CA ASN A 244 -20.32 -2.96 -1.37
C ASN A 244 -19.14 -2.62 -2.30
N ILE A 245 -18.39 -1.58 -2.01
CA ILE A 245 -17.35 -1.06 -2.92
C ILE A 245 -16.37 -2.13 -3.39
N LEU A 246 -15.85 -2.99 -2.49
CA LEU A 246 -14.89 -4.02 -2.85
C LEU A 246 -15.50 -5.10 -3.74
N VAL A 247 -16.71 -5.54 -3.41
CA VAL A 247 -17.43 -6.57 -4.19
C VAL A 247 -17.75 -6.03 -5.59
N ASP A 248 -18.21 -4.80 -5.66
CA ASP A 248 -18.57 -4.16 -6.92
C ASP A 248 -17.35 -3.89 -7.80
N LEU A 249 -16.22 -3.49 -7.22
CA LEU A 249 -14.97 -3.28 -7.96
C LEU A 249 -14.40 -4.56 -8.55
N LEU A 250 -14.55 -5.70 -7.86
CA LEU A 250 -14.00 -6.97 -8.29
C LEU A 250 -14.91 -7.74 -9.25
N ALA A 251 -16.16 -7.36 -9.39
CA ALA A 251 -17.07 -7.97 -10.35
C ALA A 251 -16.56 -7.74 -11.80
N LYS A 252 -16.63 -8.78 -12.65
CA LYS A 252 -16.04 -8.76 -14.00
C LYS A 252 -16.55 -7.61 -14.87
N ASP A 253 -17.82 -7.28 -14.75
CA ASP A 253 -18.48 -6.22 -15.53
C ASP A 253 -18.73 -4.95 -14.69
N SER A 254 -17.83 -4.66 -13.76
CA SER A 254 -17.98 -3.52 -12.85
C SER A 254 -18.03 -2.20 -13.61
N ARG A 255 -19.07 -1.40 -13.29
CA ARG A 255 -19.22 0.00 -13.75
C ARG A 255 -19.02 0.99 -12.60
N THR A 256 -18.53 0.51 -11.47
CA THR A 256 -18.31 1.31 -10.26
C THR A 256 -17.34 2.44 -10.55
N VAL A 257 -17.69 3.64 -10.07
CA VAL A 257 -16.84 4.83 -10.23
C VAL A 257 -15.55 4.66 -9.43
N CYS A 258 -14.43 4.68 -10.13
CA CYS A 258 -13.09 4.56 -9.57
C CYS A 258 -12.06 5.06 -10.58
N THR A 259 -10.83 5.21 -10.15
CA THR A 259 -9.69 5.41 -11.07
C THR A 259 -8.88 4.14 -11.12
N ARG A 260 -8.71 3.60 -12.33
CA ARG A 260 -7.90 2.41 -12.60
C ARG A 260 -6.61 2.80 -13.32
N PHE A 261 -5.48 2.42 -12.76
CA PHE A 261 -4.17 2.49 -13.41
C PHE A 261 -3.94 1.23 -14.21
N ILE A 262 -3.66 1.38 -15.49
CA ILE A 262 -3.47 0.26 -16.42
C ILE A 262 -2.11 -0.39 -16.15
N PRO A 263 -2.05 -1.71 -15.92
CA PRO A 263 -0.80 -2.40 -15.65
C PRO A 263 0.08 -2.49 -16.88
N SER A 264 1.40 -2.36 -16.68
CA SER A 264 2.38 -2.59 -17.73
C SER A 264 2.43 -4.07 -18.14
N ASN A 265 2.57 -4.32 -19.44
CA ASN A 265 2.76 -5.68 -19.99
C ASN A 265 4.23 -6.12 -19.98
N LYS A 266 5.15 -5.28 -19.53
CA LYS A 266 6.58 -5.59 -19.50
C LYS A 266 6.91 -6.47 -18.29
N PRO A 267 7.53 -7.65 -18.50
CA PRO A 267 7.93 -8.50 -17.39
C PRO A 267 9.06 -7.84 -16.60
N VAL A 268 8.90 -7.80 -15.27
CA VAL A 268 9.92 -7.27 -14.34
C VAL A 268 10.30 -8.38 -13.36
N SER A 269 11.60 -8.61 -13.18
CA SER A 269 12.08 -9.63 -12.24
C SER A 269 11.78 -9.23 -10.79
N SER A 270 11.62 -10.22 -9.91
CA SER A 270 11.35 -9.98 -8.47
C SER A 270 12.44 -9.17 -7.77
N VAL A 271 13.70 -9.31 -8.21
CA VAL A 271 14.83 -8.52 -7.69
C VAL A 271 14.73 -7.06 -8.14
N LYS A 272 14.43 -6.82 -9.42
CA LYS A 272 14.23 -5.45 -9.93
C LYS A 272 13.03 -4.77 -9.25
N LYS A 273 11.94 -5.50 -9.01
CA LYS A 273 10.79 -4.99 -8.26
C LYS A 273 11.18 -4.57 -6.85
N TRP A 274 11.94 -5.39 -6.14
CA TRP A 274 12.44 -5.06 -4.81
C TRP A 274 13.33 -3.81 -4.83
N ILE A 275 14.29 -3.72 -5.76
CA ILE A 275 15.20 -2.59 -5.90
C ILE A 275 14.44 -1.30 -6.24
N ALA A 276 13.45 -1.35 -7.14
CA ALA A 276 12.69 -0.19 -7.56
C ALA A 276 11.96 0.54 -6.42
N HIS A 277 11.56 -0.20 -5.37
CA HIS A 277 10.92 0.38 -4.18
C HIS A 277 11.89 0.72 -3.05
N SER A 278 13.18 0.68 -3.32
CA SER A 278 14.21 0.75 -2.28
C SER A 278 15.02 2.04 -2.28
N GLU A 279 14.62 3.06 -3.03
CA GLU A 279 15.38 4.33 -3.15
C GLU A 279 15.68 5.00 -1.79
N GLY A 280 14.80 4.84 -0.80
CA GLY A 280 14.99 5.38 0.54
C GLY A 280 15.85 4.52 1.48
N PHE A 281 16.32 3.35 1.02
CA PHE A 281 17.01 2.36 1.87
C PHE A 281 18.48 2.16 1.53
N ALA A 282 19.01 2.90 0.56
CA ALA A 282 20.39 2.75 0.14
C ALA A 282 21.33 3.10 1.29
N LYS A 283 22.23 2.16 1.64
CA LYS A 283 23.26 2.33 2.67
C LYS A 283 24.54 2.96 2.16
N GLY A 284 24.65 3.09 0.84
CA GLY A 284 25.79 3.70 0.20
C GLY A 284 25.57 3.94 -1.29
N GLU A 285 26.63 4.37 -1.96
CA GLU A 285 26.63 4.66 -3.39
C GLU A 285 27.79 3.97 -4.07
N ILE A 286 27.54 3.41 -5.25
CA ILE A 286 28.56 2.88 -6.15
C ILE A 286 28.51 3.66 -7.43
N HIS A 287 29.51 4.50 -7.66
CA HIS A 287 29.67 5.22 -8.91
C HIS A 287 30.30 4.30 -9.98
N ILE A 288 29.70 4.26 -11.14
CA ILE A 288 30.09 3.35 -12.20
C ILE A 288 30.45 4.10 -13.47
N ASN A 289 31.24 3.48 -14.34
CA ASN A 289 31.53 4.00 -15.66
C ASN A 289 30.39 3.70 -16.66
N ARG A 290 30.45 4.35 -17.81
CA ARG A 290 29.41 4.25 -18.85
C ARG A 290 29.17 2.81 -19.33
N GLY A 291 30.19 1.97 -19.43
CA GLY A 291 30.05 0.58 -19.86
C GLY A 291 29.26 -0.25 -18.84
N ALA A 292 29.47 -0.03 -17.54
CA ALA A 292 28.71 -0.68 -16.48
C ALA A 292 27.26 -0.16 -16.45
N GLU A 293 27.04 1.13 -16.68
CA GLU A 293 25.70 1.71 -16.79
C GLU A 293 24.91 1.10 -17.94
N GLU A 294 25.45 1.02 -19.13
CA GLU A 294 24.83 0.40 -20.30
C GLU A 294 24.48 -1.08 -20.05
N ALA A 295 25.36 -1.81 -19.34
CA ALA A 295 25.10 -3.20 -18.98
C ALA A 295 23.94 -3.36 -17.96
N LEU A 296 23.85 -2.47 -16.97
CA LEU A 296 22.80 -2.49 -15.94
C LEU A 296 21.42 -2.06 -16.48
N LEU A 297 21.41 -1.10 -17.40
CA LEU A 297 20.17 -0.64 -18.06
C LEU A 297 19.63 -1.66 -19.06
N GLY A 298 20.42 -2.68 -19.42
CA GLY A 298 20.01 -3.75 -20.31
C GLY A 298 18.85 -4.60 -19.74
N PRO A 299 18.18 -5.39 -20.60
CA PRO A 299 17.01 -6.17 -20.20
C PRO A 299 17.33 -7.36 -19.28
N LYS A 300 18.59 -7.75 -19.20
CA LYS A 300 19.05 -8.88 -18.37
C LYS A 300 19.57 -8.41 -17.02
N ALA A 301 19.36 -9.21 -15.99
CA ALA A 301 20.02 -9.01 -14.71
C ALA A 301 21.54 -9.21 -14.91
N THR A 302 22.32 -8.19 -14.55
CA THR A 302 23.78 -8.18 -14.77
C THR A 302 24.46 -7.77 -13.47
N SER A 303 25.59 -8.42 -13.18
CA SER A 303 26.44 -8.03 -12.06
C SER A 303 27.42 -6.93 -12.47
N ILE A 304 27.71 -6.01 -11.58
CA ILE A 304 28.73 -4.98 -11.77
C ILE A 304 30.09 -5.67 -11.57
N LEU A 305 30.96 -5.56 -12.60
CA LEU A 305 32.35 -5.98 -12.46
C LEU A 305 33.17 -4.85 -11.81
N LEU A 306 34.19 -5.19 -11.04
CA LEU A 306 35.06 -4.22 -10.35
C LEU A 306 35.64 -3.18 -11.31
N VAL A 307 35.96 -3.58 -12.54
CA VAL A 307 36.48 -2.67 -13.61
C VAL A 307 35.46 -1.57 -13.98
N GLY A 308 34.18 -1.81 -13.71
CA GLY A 308 33.11 -0.83 -13.94
C GLY A 308 32.91 0.16 -12.80
N VAL A 309 33.49 -0.10 -11.61
CA VAL A 309 33.35 0.73 -10.42
C VAL A 309 34.39 1.84 -10.41
N THR A 310 33.94 3.09 -10.30
CA THR A 310 34.84 4.28 -10.28
C THR A 310 35.00 4.86 -8.86
N ARG A 311 33.99 4.72 -8.00
CA ARG A 311 34.00 5.22 -6.63
C ARG A 311 32.98 4.50 -5.77
N ILE A 312 33.25 4.33 -4.47
CA ILE A 312 32.35 3.79 -3.45
C ILE A 312 32.22 4.80 -2.32
N ILE A 313 30.98 5.05 -1.88
CA ILE A 313 30.65 5.94 -0.76
C ILE A 313 29.74 5.17 0.20
N GLY A 314 30.01 5.25 1.51
CA GLY A 314 29.24 4.59 2.54
C GLY A 314 29.81 3.24 2.95
N ASP A 315 29.22 2.68 4.00
CA ASP A 315 29.58 1.38 4.56
C ASP A 315 28.38 0.43 4.42
N PHE A 316 28.55 -0.60 3.59
CA PHE A 316 27.47 -1.54 3.27
C PHE A 316 28.03 -2.96 3.12
N GLU A 317 27.19 -3.92 3.40
CA GLU A 317 27.51 -5.34 3.36
C GLU A 317 26.82 -6.04 2.18
N LYS A 318 27.11 -7.34 2.05
CA LYS A 318 26.42 -8.20 1.08
C LYS A 318 24.90 -8.14 1.30
N ASP A 319 24.18 -8.03 0.20
CA ASP A 319 22.72 -7.95 0.16
C ASP A 319 22.12 -6.60 0.62
N ASP A 320 22.94 -5.61 0.93
CA ASP A 320 22.48 -4.23 1.12
C ASP A 320 22.14 -3.54 -0.21
N ILE A 321 21.20 -2.60 -0.14
CA ILE A 321 20.87 -1.76 -1.30
C ILE A 321 21.80 -0.57 -1.35
N VAL A 322 22.31 -0.29 -2.53
CA VAL A 322 23.16 0.86 -2.83
C VAL A 322 22.60 1.61 -4.04
N LYS A 323 22.90 2.91 -4.12
CA LYS A 323 22.65 3.75 -5.30
C LYS A 323 23.75 3.67 -6.31
#